data_c304da42b98f5a8a8dd782db96175b3e
#
_entry.id   c304da42b98f5a8a8dd782db96175b3e
#
_cell.length_a   1.000
_cell.length_b   1.000
_cell.length_c   1.000
_cell.angle_alpha   90.00
_cell.angle_beta   90.00
_cell.angle_gamma   90.00
#
_symmetry.space_group_name_H-M   'P 1'
#
loop_
_entity.id
_entity.type
_entity.pdbx_description
1 polymer ?
#
loop_
_entity_poly.entity_id
_entity_poly.type
_entity_poly.pdbx_seq_one_letter_code
_entity_poly.pdbx_strand_id
1 'polypeptide(L)'
;RQAAALAGKTGKDLPPVTARNDDLLDLPRAAYLEHADKVQKGFVEAAQFLNGERILFARDVPYPPQLVALAAVFADQDKTLPAGAQKRLRRWYWAVALSESYSASTETKLARDVPELLKWLHDDAAPQPRTLDEALFQADRLDSLRSRIASAYKAVQNLLVRQGCLDFMSGKPFDLMTTYTEPIDVHHIFPEKWCRDK
;
A
#
# COMPACT_ATOMS: atom_id res chain seq x y z
N ARG A 1 -14.99 -8.85 14.25
CA ARG A 1 -14.12 -9.13 15.39
C ARG A 1 -14.35 -8.13 16.53
N GLN A 2 -14.44 -6.84 16.22
CA GLN A 2 -14.69 -5.78 17.21
C GLN A 2 -16.05 -5.97 17.92
N ALA A 3 -17.12 -6.24 17.18
CA ALA A 3 -18.44 -6.54 17.76
C ALA A 3 -18.41 -7.78 18.69
N ALA A 4 -17.63 -8.81 18.36
CA ALA A 4 -17.47 -9.99 19.20
C ALA A 4 -16.67 -9.69 20.46
N ALA A 5 -15.68 -8.80 20.40
CA ALA A 5 -14.95 -8.33 21.57
C ALA A 5 -15.82 -7.47 22.49
N LEU A 6 -16.67 -6.61 21.94
CA LEU A 6 -17.67 -5.84 22.69
C LEU A 6 -18.72 -6.75 23.35
N ALA A 7 -19.01 -7.92 22.76
CA ALA A 7 -19.86 -8.94 23.35
C ALA A 7 -19.13 -9.83 24.40
N GLY A 8 -17.95 -9.41 24.87
CA GLY A 8 -17.20 -10.11 25.92
C GLY A 8 -16.40 -11.33 25.46
N LYS A 9 -16.29 -11.58 24.15
CA LYS A 9 -15.44 -12.65 23.60
C LYS A 9 -13.98 -12.23 23.60
N THR A 10 -13.09 -13.09 24.05
CA THR A 10 -11.65 -12.82 24.15
C THR A 10 -10.82 -13.96 23.57
N GLY A 11 -9.61 -13.64 23.11
CA GLY A 11 -8.65 -14.66 22.69
C GLY A 11 -9.14 -15.54 21.55
N LYS A 12 -9.22 -16.85 21.79
CA LYS A 12 -9.60 -17.86 20.78
C LYS A 12 -11.09 -17.81 20.38
N ASP A 13 -11.93 -17.16 21.17
CA ASP A 13 -13.37 -17.04 20.89
C ASP A 13 -13.67 -15.88 19.91
N LEU A 14 -12.68 -15.06 19.62
CA LEU A 14 -12.81 -14.03 18.59
C LEU A 14 -12.71 -14.66 17.19
N PRO A 15 -13.62 -14.30 16.27
CA PRO A 15 -13.51 -14.76 14.90
C PRO A 15 -12.16 -14.33 14.30
N PRO A 16 -11.54 -15.16 13.46
CA PRO A 16 -10.29 -14.81 12.80
C PRO A 16 -10.48 -13.58 11.90
N VAL A 17 -9.43 -12.80 11.73
CA VAL A 17 -9.39 -11.82 10.66
C VAL A 17 -9.12 -12.58 9.36
N THR A 18 -9.90 -12.31 8.34
CA THR A 18 -9.81 -12.97 7.05
C THR A 18 -9.97 -11.96 5.92
N ALA A 19 -9.41 -12.26 4.77
CA ALA A 19 -9.58 -11.48 3.53
C ALA A 19 -9.99 -12.40 2.37
N ARG A 20 -10.52 -13.58 2.67
CA ARG A 20 -10.95 -14.55 1.66
C ARG A 20 -12.28 -14.12 1.04
N ASN A 21 -12.42 -14.35 -0.26
CA ASN A 21 -13.64 -13.99 -0.98
C ASN A 21 -14.88 -14.72 -0.44
N ASP A 22 -14.75 -15.99 -0.05
CA ASP A 22 -15.84 -16.77 0.52
C ASP A 22 -16.40 -16.13 1.81
N ASP A 23 -15.50 -15.62 2.66
CA ASP A 23 -15.90 -14.98 3.92
C ASP A 23 -16.62 -13.61 3.68
N LEU A 24 -16.40 -12.98 2.52
CA LEU A 24 -17.13 -11.78 2.13
C LEU A 24 -18.59 -12.08 1.75
N LEU A 25 -18.86 -13.26 1.17
CA LEU A 25 -20.22 -13.68 0.82
C LEU A 25 -21.06 -13.97 2.08
N ASP A 26 -20.42 -14.37 3.16
CA ASP A 26 -21.05 -14.64 4.46
C ASP A 26 -21.23 -13.39 5.33
N LEU A 27 -20.81 -12.21 4.83
CA LEU A 27 -20.94 -10.94 5.57
C LEU A 27 -22.42 -10.57 5.75
N PRO A 28 -22.95 -10.52 7.00
CA PRO A 28 -24.34 -10.11 7.22
C PRO A 28 -24.58 -8.68 6.74
N ARG A 29 -25.74 -8.44 6.09
CA ARG A 29 -26.12 -7.10 5.63
C ARG A 29 -26.06 -6.04 6.74
N ALA A 30 -26.45 -6.41 7.96
CA ALA A 30 -26.41 -5.48 9.10
C ALA A 30 -24.98 -5.02 9.40
N ALA A 31 -23.99 -5.94 9.40
CA ALA A 31 -22.59 -5.63 9.61
C ALA A 31 -22.02 -4.79 8.46
N TYR A 32 -22.42 -5.08 7.21
CA TYR A 32 -22.04 -4.24 6.07
C TYR A 32 -22.52 -2.79 6.24
N LEU A 33 -23.80 -2.59 6.56
CA LEU A 33 -24.39 -1.26 6.73
C LEU A 33 -23.78 -0.51 7.93
N GLU A 34 -23.43 -1.21 9.00
CA GLU A 34 -22.77 -0.62 10.17
C GLU A 34 -21.39 -0.05 9.86
N HIS A 35 -20.64 -0.69 8.94
CA HIS A 35 -19.25 -0.35 8.70
C HIS A 35 -19.00 0.34 7.36
N ALA A 36 -19.97 0.35 6.44
CA ALA A 36 -19.79 0.83 5.07
C ALA A 36 -19.24 2.26 4.99
N ASP A 37 -19.83 3.19 5.75
CA ASP A 37 -19.43 4.60 5.75
C ASP A 37 -17.99 4.77 6.29
N LYS A 38 -17.61 4.02 7.34
CA LYS A 38 -16.27 4.04 7.89
C LYS A 38 -15.26 3.51 6.89
N VAL A 39 -15.58 2.43 6.20
CA VAL A 39 -14.73 1.84 5.17
C VAL A 39 -14.58 2.78 3.98
N GLN A 40 -15.67 3.40 3.53
CA GLN A 40 -15.64 4.41 2.46
C GLN A 40 -14.70 5.56 2.83
N LYS A 41 -14.86 6.12 4.04
CA LYS A 41 -13.96 7.15 4.56
C LYS A 41 -12.50 6.65 4.60
N GLY A 42 -12.27 5.42 5.05
CA GLY A 42 -10.95 4.81 5.08
C GLY A 42 -10.30 4.74 3.70
N PHE A 43 -11.05 4.44 2.64
CA PHE A 43 -10.54 4.49 1.26
C PHE A 43 -10.18 5.91 0.80
N VAL A 44 -10.97 6.91 1.18
CA VAL A 44 -10.66 8.32 0.87
C VAL A 44 -9.36 8.74 1.55
N GLU A 45 -9.19 8.41 2.82
CA GLU A 45 -7.95 8.72 3.57
C GLU A 45 -6.75 7.93 3.03
N ALA A 46 -6.94 6.68 2.62
CA ALA A 46 -5.91 5.90 1.93
C ALA A 46 -5.46 6.56 0.61
N ALA A 47 -6.40 7.09 -0.17
CA ALA A 47 -6.09 7.84 -1.38
C ALA A 47 -5.32 9.14 -1.07
N GLN A 48 -5.69 9.86 -0.01
CA GLN A 48 -4.97 11.06 0.45
C GLN A 48 -3.54 10.72 0.90
N PHE A 49 -3.37 9.61 1.63
CA PHE A 49 -2.05 9.11 2.02
C PHE A 49 -1.19 8.81 0.78
N LEU A 50 -1.73 8.09 -0.20
CA LEU A 50 -1.02 7.77 -1.45
C LEU A 50 -0.67 9.03 -2.26
N ASN A 51 -1.58 10.00 -2.32
CA ASN A 51 -1.31 11.29 -2.93
C ASN A 51 -0.12 12.00 -2.25
N GLY A 52 -0.06 11.98 -0.92
CA GLY A 52 1.10 12.47 -0.15
C GLY A 52 2.41 11.74 -0.48
N GLU A 53 2.33 10.49 -0.87
CA GLU A 53 3.45 9.69 -1.36
C GLU A 53 3.71 9.83 -2.88
N ARG A 54 3.02 10.76 -3.56
CA ARG A 54 3.10 11.03 -5.00
C ARG A 54 2.57 9.91 -5.90
N ILE A 55 1.70 9.07 -5.38
CA ILE A 55 0.99 8.04 -6.14
C ILE A 55 -0.41 8.58 -6.45
N LEU A 56 -0.58 9.09 -7.67
CA LEU A 56 -1.75 9.88 -8.07
C LEU A 56 -2.86 9.04 -8.71
N PHE A 57 -2.50 7.92 -9.33
CA PHE A 57 -3.45 7.10 -10.06
C PHE A 57 -3.49 5.68 -9.51
N ALA A 58 -4.66 5.07 -9.52
CA ALA A 58 -4.83 3.67 -9.09
C ALA A 58 -3.95 2.68 -9.88
N ARG A 59 -3.70 2.96 -11.17
CA ARG A 59 -2.82 2.15 -12.02
C ARG A 59 -1.36 2.15 -11.56
N ASP A 60 -0.93 3.17 -10.81
CA ASP A 60 0.46 3.31 -10.35
C ASP A 60 0.66 2.72 -8.96
N VAL A 61 -0.40 2.27 -8.29
CA VAL A 61 -0.30 1.54 -7.03
C VAL A 61 0.43 0.22 -7.29
N PRO A 62 1.56 -0.05 -6.60
CA PRO A 62 2.35 -1.27 -6.81
C PRO A 62 1.54 -2.54 -6.56
N TYR A 63 0.87 -2.60 -5.41
CA TYR A 63 0.02 -3.71 -5.01
C TYR A 63 -1.36 -3.20 -4.61
N PRO A 64 -2.39 -3.31 -5.47
CA PRO A 64 -3.75 -2.90 -5.13
C PRO A 64 -4.28 -3.45 -3.79
N PRO A 65 -3.94 -4.67 -3.35
CA PRO A 65 -4.32 -5.16 -2.03
C PRO A 65 -3.83 -4.31 -0.85
N GLN A 66 -2.75 -3.54 -1.00
CA GLN A 66 -2.31 -2.59 0.03
C GLN A 66 -3.35 -1.50 0.31
N LEU A 67 -4.19 -1.15 -0.70
CA LEU A 67 -5.31 -0.21 -0.49
C LEU A 67 -6.30 -0.74 0.53
N VAL A 68 -6.55 -2.04 0.54
CA VAL A 68 -7.45 -2.68 1.50
C VAL A 68 -6.89 -2.55 2.91
N ALA A 69 -5.59 -2.83 3.09
CA ALA A 69 -4.93 -2.68 4.38
C ALA A 69 -4.92 -1.21 4.84
N LEU A 70 -4.58 -0.27 3.95
CA LEU A 70 -4.63 1.16 4.26
C LEU A 70 -6.03 1.62 4.64
N ALA A 71 -7.05 1.24 3.85
CA ALA A 71 -8.44 1.59 4.13
C ALA A 71 -8.91 1.02 5.48
N ALA A 72 -8.52 -0.21 5.82
CA ALA A 72 -8.84 -0.81 7.10
C ALA A 72 -8.16 -0.07 8.27
N VAL A 73 -6.89 0.32 8.10
CA VAL A 73 -6.17 1.13 9.10
C VAL A 73 -6.87 2.46 9.32
N PHE A 74 -7.20 3.20 8.26
CA PHE A 74 -7.85 4.49 8.40
C PHE A 74 -9.30 4.40 8.87
N ALA A 75 -10.04 3.34 8.48
CA ALA A 75 -11.40 3.10 8.97
C ALA A 75 -11.48 2.82 10.49
N ASP A 76 -10.39 2.32 11.07
CA ASP A 76 -10.29 2.07 12.52
C ASP A 76 -9.92 3.33 13.32
N GLN A 77 -9.52 4.41 12.64
CA GLN A 77 -9.12 5.66 13.30
C GLN A 77 -10.31 6.60 13.47
N ASP A 78 -10.53 7.06 14.70
CA ASP A 78 -11.47 8.15 14.98
C ASP A 78 -10.84 9.54 14.74
N LYS A 79 -9.52 9.61 14.69
CA LYS A 79 -8.73 10.85 14.52
C LYS A 79 -7.57 10.62 13.56
N THR A 80 -7.03 11.71 13.03
CA THR A 80 -5.81 11.69 12.23
C THR A 80 -4.67 11.00 12.96
N LEU A 81 -3.98 10.09 12.28
CA LEU A 81 -2.81 9.40 12.83
C LEU A 81 -1.73 10.40 13.28
N PRO A 82 -1.16 10.24 14.48
CA PRO A 82 0.00 11.02 14.92
C PRO A 82 1.19 10.89 13.95
N ALA A 83 2.06 11.89 13.90
CA ALA A 83 3.20 11.90 12.96
C ALA A 83 4.09 10.66 13.08
N GLY A 84 4.30 10.14 14.29
CA GLY A 84 5.03 8.88 14.51
C GLY A 84 4.35 7.67 13.84
N ALA A 85 3.04 7.55 14.02
CA ALA A 85 2.25 6.49 13.40
C ALA A 85 2.21 6.63 11.87
N GLN A 86 2.10 7.85 11.33
CA GLN A 86 2.19 8.09 9.89
C GLN A 86 3.55 7.65 9.33
N LYS A 87 4.65 7.93 10.04
CA LYS A 87 6.00 7.49 9.66
C LYS A 87 6.10 5.96 9.63
N ARG A 88 5.51 5.28 10.63
CA ARG A 88 5.45 3.82 10.69
C ARG A 88 4.64 3.23 9.53
N LEU A 89 3.47 3.79 9.27
CA LEU A 89 2.61 3.34 8.17
C LEU A 89 3.31 3.49 6.82
N ARG A 90 3.98 4.63 6.59
CA ARG A 90 4.81 4.88 5.39
C ARG A 90 5.92 3.85 5.25
N ARG A 91 6.62 3.54 6.34
CA ARG A 91 7.68 2.51 6.34
C ARG A 91 7.14 1.15 5.94
N TRP A 92 6.00 0.75 6.50
CA TRP A 92 5.35 -0.50 6.11
C TRP A 92 4.95 -0.51 4.64
N TYR A 93 4.30 0.55 4.17
CA TYR A 93 3.85 0.65 2.78
C TYR A 93 4.98 0.43 1.77
N TRP A 94 6.07 1.16 1.94
CA TRP A 94 7.21 1.08 1.03
C TRP A 94 8.01 -0.21 1.18
N ALA A 95 8.16 -0.75 2.37
CA ALA A 95 8.81 -2.03 2.58
C ALA A 95 8.06 -3.16 1.87
N VAL A 96 6.75 -3.22 1.99
CA VAL A 96 5.91 -4.21 1.29
C VAL A 96 5.99 -4.04 -0.23
N ALA A 97 5.94 -2.79 -0.72
CA ALA A 97 5.99 -2.50 -2.15
C ALA A 97 7.33 -2.92 -2.79
N LEU A 98 8.44 -2.61 -2.13
CA LEU A 98 9.79 -2.88 -2.65
C LEU A 98 10.24 -4.34 -2.48
N SER A 99 9.81 -5.00 -1.42
CA SER A 99 10.15 -6.42 -1.18
C SER A 99 9.25 -7.40 -1.94
N GLU A 100 8.29 -6.90 -2.71
CA GLU A 100 7.28 -7.71 -3.41
C GLU A 100 6.55 -8.70 -2.47
N SER A 101 6.44 -8.35 -1.18
CA SER A 101 5.90 -9.24 -0.14
C SER A 101 4.49 -9.72 -0.43
N TYR A 102 3.68 -8.94 -1.15
CA TYR A 102 2.30 -9.32 -1.51
C TYR A 102 2.17 -10.04 -2.85
N SER A 103 3.27 -10.46 -3.47
CA SER A 103 3.24 -11.19 -4.74
C SER A 103 2.61 -12.58 -4.63
N ALA A 104 2.63 -13.19 -3.43
CA ALA A 104 2.02 -14.48 -3.14
C ALA A 104 1.30 -14.46 -1.80
N SER A 105 0.26 -15.29 -1.66
CA SER A 105 -0.51 -15.44 -0.41
C SER A 105 -1.08 -14.12 0.13
N THR A 106 -1.54 -13.26 -0.75
CA THR A 106 -2.00 -11.90 -0.45
C THR A 106 -3.06 -11.87 0.64
N GLU A 107 -4.09 -12.73 0.55
CA GLU A 107 -5.19 -12.79 1.53
C GLU A 107 -4.68 -13.13 2.93
N THR A 108 -3.79 -14.12 3.03
CA THR A 108 -3.18 -14.54 4.31
C THR A 108 -2.33 -13.41 4.90
N LYS A 109 -1.56 -12.73 4.06
CA LYS A 109 -0.73 -11.60 4.51
C LYS A 109 -1.58 -10.41 4.95
N LEU A 110 -2.63 -10.05 4.22
CA LEU A 110 -3.58 -9.02 4.62
C LEU A 110 -4.25 -9.33 5.96
N ALA A 111 -4.73 -10.57 6.12
CA ALA A 111 -5.38 -11.01 7.36
C ALA A 111 -4.44 -10.92 8.58
N ARG A 112 -3.15 -11.10 8.37
CA ARG A 112 -2.11 -10.96 9.39
C ARG A 112 -1.71 -9.49 9.61
N ASP A 113 -1.41 -8.78 8.53
CA ASP A 113 -0.83 -7.45 8.57
C ASP A 113 -1.78 -6.41 9.15
N VAL A 114 -3.07 -6.45 8.82
CA VAL A 114 -4.02 -5.44 9.31
C VAL A 114 -4.07 -5.39 10.85
N PRO A 115 -4.25 -6.50 11.58
CA PRO A 115 -4.21 -6.47 13.05
C PRO A 115 -2.85 -6.08 13.62
N GLU A 116 -1.74 -6.53 13.00
CA GLU A 116 -0.40 -6.21 13.45
C GLU A 116 -0.10 -4.72 13.25
N LEU A 117 -0.50 -4.15 12.11
CA LEU A 117 -0.41 -2.72 11.82
C LEU A 117 -1.20 -1.89 12.83
N LEU A 118 -2.48 -2.19 13.04
CA LEU A 118 -3.32 -1.46 13.98
C LEU A 118 -2.67 -1.40 15.35
N LYS A 119 -2.21 -2.56 15.85
CA LYS A 119 -1.53 -2.62 17.14
C LYS A 119 -0.27 -1.76 17.16
N TRP A 120 0.57 -1.85 16.13
CA TRP A 120 1.83 -1.12 16.04
C TRP A 120 1.65 0.39 15.85
N LEU A 121 0.56 0.82 15.21
CA LEU A 121 0.25 2.23 15.02
C LEU A 121 -0.31 2.89 16.29
N HIS A 122 -1.02 2.12 17.13
CA HIS A 122 -1.61 2.60 18.37
C HIS A 122 -0.65 2.59 19.58
N ASP A 123 0.33 1.68 19.57
CA ASP A 123 1.24 1.47 20.69
C ASP A 123 2.69 1.46 20.19
N ASP A 124 3.46 2.46 20.62
CA ASP A 124 4.87 2.63 20.26
C ASP A 124 5.76 1.47 20.78
N ALA A 125 5.32 0.76 21.81
CA ALA A 125 6.01 -0.39 22.37
C ALA A 125 5.62 -1.72 21.67
N ALA A 126 4.59 -1.71 20.82
CA ALA A 126 4.18 -2.91 20.11
C ALA A 126 5.23 -3.33 19.07
N PRO A 127 5.41 -4.65 18.86
CA PRO A 127 6.30 -5.13 17.82
C PRO A 127 5.82 -4.67 16.44
N GLN A 128 6.76 -4.42 15.55
CA GLN A 128 6.44 -4.14 14.14
C GLN A 128 5.77 -5.36 13.47
N PRO A 129 4.98 -5.13 12.40
CA PRO A 129 4.38 -6.22 11.63
C PRO A 129 5.44 -7.18 11.09
N ARG A 130 5.18 -8.48 11.14
CA ARG A 130 6.11 -9.51 10.65
C ARG A 130 6.49 -9.31 9.18
N THR A 131 5.60 -8.77 8.37
CA THR A 131 5.92 -8.44 6.98
C THR A 131 7.08 -7.44 6.87
N LEU A 132 7.30 -6.57 7.85
CA LEU A 132 8.49 -5.72 7.89
C LEU A 132 9.76 -6.49 8.23
N ASP A 133 9.68 -7.49 9.12
CA ASP A 133 10.82 -8.34 9.45
C ASP A 133 11.20 -9.26 8.28
N GLU A 134 10.19 -9.68 7.51
CA GLU A 134 10.33 -10.54 6.34
C GLU A 134 10.72 -9.75 5.07
N ALA A 135 10.55 -8.41 5.07
CA ALA A 135 10.78 -7.58 3.91
C ALA A 135 12.27 -7.51 3.57
N LEU A 136 12.64 -8.09 2.45
CA LEU A 136 13.99 -8.06 1.92
C LEU A 136 13.97 -7.45 0.51
N PHE A 137 14.62 -6.31 0.36
CA PHE A 137 14.88 -5.73 -0.96
C PHE A 137 16.21 -6.23 -1.50
N GLN A 138 16.16 -6.88 -2.66
CA GLN A 138 17.34 -7.34 -3.37
C GLN A 138 17.73 -6.30 -4.43
N ALA A 139 18.90 -5.69 -4.29
CA ALA A 139 19.38 -4.65 -5.22
C ALA A 139 19.48 -5.15 -6.66
N ASP A 140 19.91 -6.41 -6.86
CA ASP A 140 20.01 -7.06 -8.17
C ASP A 140 18.66 -7.15 -8.91
N ARG A 141 17.56 -7.01 -8.16
CA ARG A 141 16.22 -6.95 -8.74
C ARG A 141 16.07 -5.74 -9.68
N LEU A 142 16.77 -4.64 -9.41
CA LEU A 142 16.73 -3.44 -10.25
C LEU A 142 17.18 -3.72 -11.68
N ASP A 143 18.19 -4.57 -11.87
CA ASP A 143 18.73 -4.92 -13.19
C ASP A 143 17.74 -5.72 -14.04
N SER A 144 16.77 -6.37 -13.39
CA SER A 144 15.75 -7.20 -14.04
C SER A 144 14.38 -6.53 -14.20
N LEU A 145 14.18 -5.32 -13.65
CA LEU A 145 12.93 -4.56 -13.73
C LEU A 145 12.73 -3.95 -15.13
N ARG A 146 12.12 -4.72 -16.04
CA ARG A 146 11.87 -4.29 -17.43
C ARG A 146 10.40 -4.03 -17.73
N SER A 147 9.50 -4.55 -16.93
CA SER A 147 8.07 -4.45 -17.17
C SER A 147 7.44 -3.32 -16.36
N ARG A 148 6.85 -2.33 -17.04
CA ARG A 148 6.14 -1.19 -16.41
C ARG A 148 4.93 -1.62 -15.57
N ILE A 149 4.38 -2.80 -15.79
CA ILE A 149 3.25 -3.33 -15.02
C ILE A 149 3.70 -4.07 -13.75
N ALA A 150 4.98 -4.41 -13.65
CA ALA A 150 5.51 -5.08 -12.46
C ALA A 150 5.42 -4.17 -11.23
N SER A 151 5.00 -4.72 -10.11
CA SER A 151 4.80 -3.98 -8.86
C SER A 151 6.08 -3.30 -8.36
N ALA A 152 7.21 -4.00 -8.39
CA ALA A 152 8.49 -3.42 -8.00
C ALA A 152 8.92 -2.27 -8.94
N TYR A 153 8.65 -2.38 -10.26
CA TYR A 153 8.91 -1.29 -11.20
C TYR A 153 8.10 -0.05 -10.83
N LYS A 154 6.80 -0.20 -10.59
CA LYS A 154 5.93 0.91 -10.15
C LYS A 154 6.43 1.51 -8.84
N ALA A 155 6.84 0.67 -7.87
CA ALA A 155 7.36 1.14 -6.60
C ALA A 155 8.61 2.02 -6.79
N VAL A 156 9.57 1.59 -7.61
CA VAL A 156 10.78 2.37 -7.91
C VAL A 156 10.42 3.66 -8.63
N GLN A 157 9.57 3.62 -9.66
CA GLN A 157 9.12 4.80 -10.39
C GLN A 157 8.46 5.83 -9.45
N ASN A 158 7.55 5.38 -8.58
CA ASN A 158 6.89 6.24 -7.61
C ASN A 158 7.88 6.88 -6.63
N LEU A 159 8.90 6.15 -6.19
CA LEU A 159 9.97 6.70 -5.34
C LEU A 159 10.77 7.78 -6.06
N LEU A 160 11.10 7.60 -7.34
CA LEU A 160 11.78 8.62 -8.14
C LEU A 160 10.94 9.90 -8.25
N VAL A 161 9.65 9.76 -8.55
CA VAL A 161 8.72 10.90 -8.60
C VAL A 161 8.63 11.58 -7.22
N ARG A 162 8.53 10.81 -6.14
CA ARG A 162 8.49 11.32 -4.78
C ARG A 162 9.78 12.06 -4.38
N GLN A 163 10.93 11.62 -4.87
CA GLN A 163 12.22 12.28 -4.64
C GLN A 163 12.43 13.53 -5.51
N GLY A 164 11.50 13.85 -6.38
CA GLY A 164 11.56 15.03 -7.23
C GLY A 164 12.41 14.83 -8.47
N CYS A 165 12.25 13.68 -9.15
CA CYS A 165 12.91 13.48 -10.43
C CYS A 165 12.55 14.59 -11.42
N LEU A 166 13.48 14.88 -12.30
CA LEU A 166 13.31 15.92 -13.32
C LEU A 166 12.86 15.30 -14.63
N ASP A 167 12.07 16.06 -15.39
CA ASP A 167 11.79 15.74 -16.78
C ASP A 167 13.07 15.75 -17.60
N PHE A 168 13.31 14.68 -18.33
CA PHE A 168 14.55 14.47 -19.07
C PHE A 168 14.78 15.52 -20.18
N MET A 169 13.70 15.97 -20.82
CA MET A 169 13.79 16.92 -21.95
C MET A 169 13.90 18.37 -21.47
N SER A 170 13.12 18.74 -20.48
CA SER A 170 13.03 20.13 -20.02
C SER A 170 13.93 20.43 -18.81
N GLY A 171 14.40 19.41 -18.08
CA GLY A 171 15.13 19.56 -16.84
C GLY A 171 14.29 20.14 -15.69
N LYS A 172 12.98 20.23 -15.84
CA LYS A 172 12.07 20.78 -14.84
C LYS A 172 11.57 19.68 -13.89
N PRO A 173 11.29 20.02 -12.62
CA PRO A 173 10.58 19.10 -11.72
C PRO A 173 9.22 18.74 -12.28
N PHE A 174 8.78 17.50 -12.04
CA PHE A 174 7.41 17.09 -12.34
C PHE A 174 6.41 17.93 -11.55
N ASP A 175 5.56 18.65 -12.27
CA ASP A 175 4.40 19.31 -11.69
C ASP A 175 3.24 18.30 -11.56
N LEU A 176 2.72 18.17 -10.36
CA LEU A 176 1.61 17.25 -10.09
C LEU A 176 0.35 17.60 -10.89
N MET A 177 0.09 18.90 -11.09
CA MET A 177 -1.09 19.33 -11.86
C MET A 177 -0.94 18.92 -13.33
N THR A 178 0.23 19.10 -13.91
CA THR A 178 0.52 18.66 -15.27
C THR A 178 0.43 17.14 -15.41
N THR A 179 0.85 16.39 -14.39
CA THR A 179 0.79 14.93 -14.40
C THR A 179 -0.65 14.37 -14.48
N TYR A 180 -1.66 15.13 -14.04
CA TYR A 180 -3.06 14.72 -14.21
C TYR A 180 -3.53 14.81 -15.66
N THR A 181 -3.01 15.75 -16.43
CA THR A 181 -3.38 15.98 -17.84
C THR A 181 -2.44 15.28 -18.81
N GLU A 182 -1.17 15.16 -18.44
CA GLU A 182 -0.13 14.56 -19.27
C GLU A 182 0.51 13.38 -18.53
N PRO A 183 0.29 12.13 -19.00
CA PRO A 183 0.89 10.96 -18.35
C PRO A 183 2.42 11.00 -18.48
N ILE A 184 3.10 10.59 -17.41
CA ILE A 184 4.56 10.42 -17.44
C ILE A 184 4.91 9.36 -18.46
N ASP A 185 5.68 9.74 -19.46
CA ASP A 185 6.23 8.79 -20.42
C ASP A 185 7.65 8.40 -20.02
N VAL A 186 7.92 7.10 -20.08
CA VAL A 186 9.22 6.53 -19.70
C VAL A 186 9.95 6.11 -20.97
N HIS A 187 11.02 6.83 -21.27
CA HIS A 187 11.83 6.59 -22.46
C HIS A 187 13.12 5.84 -22.15
N HIS A 188 13.59 5.07 -23.12
CA HIS A 188 14.94 4.53 -23.09
C HIS A 188 15.93 5.65 -23.38
N ILE A 189 16.98 5.78 -22.57
CA ILE A 189 18.09 6.70 -22.85
C ILE A 189 18.79 6.27 -24.16
N PHE A 190 18.98 4.96 -24.33
CA PHE A 190 19.47 4.37 -25.56
C PHE A 190 18.41 3.46 -26.17
N PRO A 191 18.01 3.65 -27.44
CA PRO A 191 17.07 2.76 -28.12
C PRO A 191 17.54 1.29 -28.09
N GLU A 192 16.63 0.37 -27.84
CA GLU A 192 16.94 -1.06 -27.74
C GLU A 192 17.68 -1.58 -28.98
N LYS A 193 17.27 -1.13 -30.17
CA LYS A 193 17.92 -1.48 -31.43
C LYS A 193 19.41 -1.07 -31.43
N TRP A 194 19.70 0.15 -30.96
CA TRP A 194 21.08 0.63 -30.89
C TRP A 194 21.94 -0.21 -29.93
N CYS A 195 21.36 -0.64 -28.81
CA CYS A 195 22.06 -1.51 -27.85
C CYS A 195 22.33 -2.93 -28.37
N ARG A 196 21.45 -3.44 -29.28
CA ARG A 196 21.65 -4.77 -29.88
C ARG A 196 22.71 -4.79 -30.97
N ASP A 197 22.93 -3.66 -31.64
CA ASP A 197 23.86 -3.53 -32.77
C ASP A 197 25.29 -3.21 -32.32
N LYS A 198 25.53 -3.10 -31.01
CA LYS A 198 26.82 -2.84 -30.34
C LYS A 198 27.29 -4.05 -29.55
#